data_eef9fd2cb89da3de2656e57e181dca10
#
_entry.id   eef9fd2cb89da3de2656e57e181dca10
#
_cell.length_a   1.000
_cell.length_b   1.000
_cell.length_c   1.000
_cell.angle_alpha   90.00
_cell.angle_beta   90.00
_cell.angle_gamma   90.00
#
_symmetry.space_group_name_H-M   'P 1'
#
loop_
_entity.id
_entity.type
_entity.pdbx_description
1 polymer ?
#
loop_
_entity_poly.entity_id
_entity_poly.type
_entity_poly.pdbx_seq_one_letter_code
_entity_poly.pdbx_strand_id
1 'polypeptide(L)'
;MIVISGGEPLMRKDLAEVGAALQQRGYPWGMVTNGLALTEKRFQELRKAGLRSMTVSLDGLEQDHIWMRQHPLAFEGACRAIRLCATDKNLVWDVVTCVNQRTIDHLPAIRDLLWSMGVRSWRVFGIDPMGRAADNPELLLTDEQFRYLMDFIAAEREAGRHVSYSCEGYLGSYEGRVRDHLYQCAAGISVASILIDGSISACTSIRGKYYQGNIYKDSFWRVWEEEFKPYRDRSWMRKMAPCKDCKAFAFCEGNGIHLRREDGSLMLCHLQRLGQKD
;
A
#
# COMPACT_ATOMS: atom_id res chain seq x y z
N MET A 1 -14.39 7.06 3.08
CA MET A 1 -13.96 5.96 3.97
C MET A 1 -12.69 6.37 4.69
N ILE A 2 -12.56 6.04 5.98
CA ILE A 2 -11.35 6.28 6.77
C ILE A 2 -10.62 4.95 6.94
N VAL A 3 -9.32 4.92 6.65
CA VAL A 3 -8.47 3.73 6.86
C VAL A 3 -7.49 4.04 7.98
N ILE A 4 -7.57 3.28 9.06
CA ILE A 4 -6.65 3.38 10.18
C ILE A 4 -5.44 2.50 9.86
N SER A 5 -4.28 3.15 9.75
CA SER A 5 -3.01 2.55 9.39
C SER A 5 -1.90 3.19 10.24
N GLY A 6 -0.64 2.95 9.92
CA GLY A 6 0.50 3.55 10.61
C GLY A 6 0.77 2.92 11.96
N GLY A 7 2.01 2.63 12.30
CA GLY A 7 2.30 1.71 13.37
C GLY A 7 1.46 0.43 13.22
N GLU A 8 0.93 -0.07 14.31
CA GLU A 8 -0.03 -1.18 14.29
C GLU A 8 -1.34 -0.75 15.00
N PRO A 9 -2.48 -0.65 14.28
CA PRO A 9 -3.73 -0.17 14.86
C PRO A 9 -4.21 -0.98 16.06
N LEU A 10 -3.98 -2.29 16.06
CA LEU A 10 -4.41 -3.18 17.14
C LEU A 10 -3.71 -2.90 18.49
N MET A 11 -2.61 -2.15 18.49
CA MET A 11 -1.95 -1.70 19.72
C MET A 11 -2.73 -0.58 20.43
N ARG A 12 -3.67 0.08 19.75
CA ARG A 12 -4.56 1.07 20.39
C ARG A 12 -5.63 0.37 21.21
N LYS A 13 -5.70 0.69 22.49
CA LYS A 13 -6.71 0.13 23.39
C LYS A 13 -8.11 0.65 23.07
N ASP A 14 -8.22 1.90 22.64
CA ASP A 14 -9.46 2.63 22.30
C ASP A 14 -9.90 2.47 20.83
N LEU A 15 -9.28 1.56 20.05
CA LEU A 15 -9.57 1.42 18.61
C LEU A 15 -11.05 1.14 18.33
N ALA A 16 -11.72 0.35 19.17
CA ALA A 16 -13.15 0.08 19.00
C ALA A 16 -14.02 1.31 19.27
N GLU A 17 -13.65 2.11 20.26
CA GLU A 17 -14.34 3.37 20.58
C GLU A 17 -14.19 4.38 19.43
N VAL A 18 -12.97 4.53 18.90
CA VAL A 18 -12.71 5.36 17.72
C VAL A 18 -13.51 4.88 16.52
N GLY A 19 -13.54 3.58 16.26
CA GLY A 19 -14.31 2.97 15.18
C GLY A 19 -15.81 3.24 15.31
N ALA A 20 -16.36 3.06 16.51
CA ALA A 20 -17.76 3.34 16.80
C ALA A 20 -18.10 4.84 16.61
N ALA A 21 -17.22 5.74 17.04
CA ALA A 21 -17.38 7.17 16.85
C ALA A 21 -17.35 7.59 15.37
N LEU A 22 -16.54 6.95 14.53
CA LEU A 22 -16.53 7.14 13.08
C LEU A 22 -17.85 6.65 12.46
N GLN A 23 -18.26 5.43 12.81
CA GLN A 23 -19.52 4.84 12.33
C GLN A 23 -20.74 5.71 12.68
N GLN A 24 -20.82 6.21 13.92
CA GLN A 24 -21.92 7.09 14.36
C GLN A 24 -21.98 8.40 13.57
N ARG A 25 -20.84 8.89 13.10
CA ARG A 25 -20.76 10.10 12.26
C ARG A 25 -20.93 9.82 10.76
N GLY A 26 -21.29 8.59 10.39
CA GLY A 26 -21.51 8.22 9.01
C GLY A 26 -20.22 7.94 8.20
N TYR A 27 -19.07 7.83 8.84
CA TYR A 27 -17.82 7.50 8.18
C TYR A 27 -17.57 5.98 8.21
N PRO A 28 -17.72 5.26 7.08
CA PRO A 28 -17.26 3.87 7.02
C PRO A 28 -15.74 3.83 7.25
N TRP A 29 -15.30 2.85 8.02
CA TRP A 29 -13.89 2.73 8.35
C TRP A 29 -13.33 1.33 8.14
N GLY A 30 -12.03 1.27 7.92
CA GLY A 30 -11.25 0.06 7.78
C GLY A 30 -9.88 0.18 8.41
N MET A 31 -9.08 -0.88 8.35
CA MET A 31 -7.73 -0.86 8.88
C MET A 31 -6.77 -1.74 8.07
N VAL A 32 -5.48 -1.42 8.21
CA VAL A 32 -4.37 -2.26 7.75
C VAL A 32 -3.63 -2.77 8.98
N THR A 33 -3.40 -4.07 9.09
CA THR A 33 -2.82 -4.69 10.28
C THR A 33 -1.81 -5.79 9.93
N ASN A 34 -0.84 -6.01 10.82
CA ASN A 34 0.03 -7.19 10.79
C ASN A 34 -0.65 -8.44 11.38
N GLY A 35 -1.82 -8.32 11.97
CA GLY A 35 -2.62 -9.42 12.51
C GLY A 35 -2.14 -10.01 13.84
N LEU A 36 -0.95 -9.64 14.32
CA LEU A 36 -0.31 -10.26 15.50
C LEU A 36 -1.20 -10.22 16.75
N ALA A 37 -1.79 -9.08 17.03
CA ALA A 37 -2.64 -8.85 18.21
C ALA A 37 -4.14 -9.10 17.95
N LEU A 38 -4.53 -9.63 16.78
CA LEU A 38 -5.93 -9.91 16.48
C LEU A 38 -6.36 -11.24 17.08
N THR A 39 -7.19 -11.20 18.12
CA THR A 39 -7.91 -12.35 18.63
C THR A 39 -9.34 -12.38 18.07
N GLU A 40 -10.02 -13.52 18.16
CA GLU A 40 -11.42 -13.61 17.75
C GLU A 40 -12.30 -12.61 18.53
N LYS A 41 -12.13 -12.51 19.85
CA LYS A 41 -12.83 -11.53 20.68
C LYS A 41 -12.62 -10.11 20.16
N ARG A 42 -11.37 -9.73 19.90
CA ARG A 42 -11.02 -8.39 19.39
C ARG A 42 -11.61 -8.15 17.99
N PHE A 43 -11.60 -9.16 17.13
CA PHE A 43 -12.23 -9.07 15.81
C PHE A 43 -13.72 -8.78 15.93
N GLN A 44 -14.44 -9.51 16.77
CA GLN A 44 -15.88 -9.30 17.00
C GLN A 44 -16.19 -7.91 17.60
N GLU A 45 -15.35 -7.43 18.52
CA GLU A 45 -15.48 -6.06 19.07
C GLU A 45 -15.36 -5.00 17.96
N LEU A 46 -14.36 -5.11 17.08
CA LEU A 46 -14.14 -4.19 15.98
C LEU A 46 -15.27 -4.27 14.94
N ARG A 47 -15.80 -5.47 14.65
CA ARG A 47 -16.96 -5.64 13.77
C ARG A 47 -18.20 -4.94 14.34
N LYS A 48 -18.46 -5.09 15.63
CA LYS A 48 -19.55 -4.37 16.34
C LYS A 48 -19.36 -2.86 16.31
N ALA A 49 -18.12 -2.40 16.35
CA ALA A 49 -17.75 -0.98 16.22
C ALA A 49 -17.82 -0.44 14.77
N GLY A 50 -18.30 -1.25 13.82
CA GLY A 50 -18.52 -0.82 12.44
C GLY A 50 -17.36 -1.00 11.48
N LEU A 51 -16.36 -1.83 11.81
CA LEU A 51 -15.28 -2.18 10.87
C LEU A 51 -15.86 -2.76 9.57
N ARG A 52 -15.53 -2.14 8.41
CA ARG A 52 -16.02 -2.52 7.09
C ARG A 52 -14.96 -3.14 6.20
N SER A 53 -13.70 -2.77 6.40
CA SER A 53 -12.62 -3.36 5.61
C SER A 53 -11.38 -3.65 6.46
N MET A 54 -10.65 -4.70 6.07
CA MET A 54 -9.40 -5.09 6.71
C MET A 54 -8.40 -5.56 5.67
N THR A 55 -7.20 -5.01 5.69
CA THR A 55 -6.05 -5.53 4.96
C THR A 55 -5.11 -6.21 5.94
N VAL A 56 -4.76 -7.46 5.69
CA VAL A 56 -3.78 -8.20 6.51
C VAL A 56 -2.46 -8.29 5.76
N SER A 57 -1.37 -7.96 6.43
CA SER A 57 -0.02 -8.08 5.86
C SER A 57 0.53 -9.48 6.06
N LEU A 58 0.93 -10.13 4.95
CA LEU A 58 1.68 -11.39 4.97
C LEU A 58 2.73 -11.35 3.84
N ASP A 59 4.02 -11.26 4.21
CA ASP A 59 5.09 -10.93 3.25
C ASP A 59 5.88 -12.14 2.76
N GLY A 60 5.54 -13.34 3.16
CA GLY A 60 6.24 -14.55 2.76
C GLY A 60 5.72 -15.80 3.44
N LEU A 61 6.37 -16.92 3.20
CA LEU A 61 6.22 -18.12 3.99
C LEU A 61 6.75 -17.88 5.42
N GLU A 62 6.57 -18.82 6.32
CA GLU A 62 6.79 -18.63 7.75
C GLU A 62 8.15 -18.00 8.10
N GLN A 63 9.25 -18.58 7.62
CA GLN A 63 10.58 -18.07 7.92
C GLN A 63 10.84 -16.68 7.36
N ASP A 64 10.38 -16.42 6.13
CA ASP A 64 10.56 -15.15 5.46
C ASP A 64 9.69 -14.04 6.09
N HIS A 65 8.47 -14.38 6.48
CA HIS A 65 7.59 -13.42 7.16
C HIS A 65 8.14 -13.07 8.56
N ILE A 66 8.60 -14.08 9.32
CA ILE A 66 9.24 -13.85 10.63
C ILE A 66 10.49 -12.98 10.47
N TRP A 67 11.33 -13.27 9.47
CA TRP A 67 12.51 -12.45 9.16
C TRP A 67 12.13 -11.01 8.83
N MET A 68 11.14 -10.80 7.98
CA MET A 68 10.70 -9.45 7.56
C MET A 68 10.08 -8.66 8.72
N ARG A 69 9.29 -9.31 9.57
CA ARG A 69 8.54 -8.68 10.67
C ARG A 69 9.30 -8.66 12.00
N GLN A 70 10.42 -9.37 12.10
CA GLN A 70 11.28 -9.42 13.29
C GLN A 70 10.52 -9.85 14.57
N HIS A 71 9.56 -10.78 14.42
CA HIS A 71 8.78 -11.30 15.54
C HIS A 71 8.39 -12.77 15.31
N PRO A 72 8.70 -13.69 16.25
CA PRO A 72 8.52 -15.13 16.05
C PRO A 72 7.07 -15.57 15.82
N LEU A 73 6.09 -14.84 16.34
CA LEU A 73 4.66 -15.14 16.17
C LEU A 73 4.00 -14.34 15.04
N ALA A 74 4.76 -13.61 14.23
CA ALA A 74 4.19 -12.76 13.19
C ALA A 74 3.40 -13.57 12.16
N PHE A 75 3.96 -14.68 11.69
CA PHE A 75 3.33 -15.53 10.69
C PHE A 75 2.04 -16.17 11.20
N GLU A 76 2.09 -16.76 12.39
CA GLU A 76 0.90 -17.36 13.02
C GLU A 76 -0.20 -16.32 13.24
N GLY A 77 0.17 -15.12 13.72
CA GLY A 77 -0.75 -14.01 13.93
C GLY A 77 -1.42 -13.55 12.63
N ALA A 78 -0.66 -13.40 11.54
CA ALA A 78 -1.19 -13.05 10.23
C ALA A 78 -2.12 -14.14 9.67
N CYS A 79 -1.73 -15.41 9.75
CA CYS A 79 -2.55 -16.53 9.30
C CYS A 79 -3.85 -16.64 10.10
N ARG A 80 -3.82 -16.42 11.41
CA ARG A 80 -5.02 -16.37 12.25
C ARG A 80 -5.94 -15.22 11.84
N ALA A 81 -5.40 -14.02 11.62
CA ALA A 81 -6.16 -12.86 11.16
C ALA A 81 -6.83 -13.11 9.80
N ILE A 82 -6.12 -13.70 8.84
CA ILE A 82 -6.65 -14.07 7.52
C ILE A 82 -7.82 -15.05 7.67
N ARG A 83 -7.69 -16.10 8.49
CA ARG A 83 -8.77 -17.06 8.70
C ARG A 83 -9.99 -16.41 9.35
N LEU A 84 -9.81 -15.49 10.30
CA LEU A 84 -10.91 -14.72 10.89
C LEU A 84 -11.64 -13.88 9.83
N CYS A 85 -10.90 -13.17 8.97
CA CYS A 85 -11.51 -12.43 7.86
C CYS A 85 -12.29 -13.34 6.92
N ALA A 86 -11.79 -14.53 6.62
CA ALA A 86 -12.43 -15.49 5.73
C ALA A 86 -13.78 -16.03 6.25
N THR A 87 -14.03 -15.96 7.55
CA THR A 87 -15.33 -16.38 8.15
C THR A 87 -16.42 -15.32 7.98
N ASP A 88 -16.09 -14.06 7.71
CA ASP A 88 -17.05 -12.96 7.67
C ASP A 88 -17.36 -12.54 6.22
N LYS A 89 -18.54 -12.92 5.76
CA LYS A 89 -19.02 -12.63 4.39
C LYS A 89 -19.33 -11.15 4.12
N ASN A 90 -19.47 -10.34 5.17
CA ASN A 90 -19.82 -8.93 5.08
C ASN A 90 -18.61 -8.00 5.27
N LEU A 91 -17.42 -8.55 5.48
CA LEU A 91 -16.17 -7.81 5.55
C LEU A 91 -15.53 -7.72 4.17
N VAL A 92 -15.21 -6.53 3.72
CA VAL A 92 -14.33 -6.34 2.57
C VAL A 92 -12.89 -6.52 3.05
N TRP A 93 -12.17 -7.47 2.49
CA TRP A 93 -10.82 -7.73 2.96
C TRP A 93 -9.90 -8.28 1.88
N ASP A 94 -8.64 -8.08 2.09
CA ASP A 94 -7.57 -8.60 1.24
C ASP A 94 -6.30 -8.87 2.03
N VAL A 95 -5.35 -9.50 1.38
CA VAL A 95 -3.98 -9.65 1.88
C VAL A 95 -3.05 -8.78 1.07
N VAL A 96 -2.08 -8.17 1.73
CA VAL A 96 -1.00 -7.42 1.10
C VAL A 96 0.35 -8.08 1.38
N THR A 97 1.17 -8.20 0.33
CA THR A 97 2.53 -8.74 0.40
C THR A 97 3.53 -7.74 -0.15
N CYS A 98 4.53 -7.38 0.65
CA CYS A 98 5.70 -6.62 0.23
C CYS A 98 6.79 -7.60 -0.23
N VAL A 99 6.96 -7.72 -1.55
CA VAL A 99 7.91 -8.66 -2.17
C VAL A 99 9.33 -8.08 -2.16
N ASN A 100 10.30 -8.92 -1.87
CA ASN A 100 11.72 -8.61 -1.84
C ASN A 100 12.53 -9.73 -2.51
N GLN A 101 13.86 -9.59 -2.61
CA GLN A 101 14.72 -10.57 -3.27
C GLN A 101 14.64 -11.97 -2.65
N ARG A 102 14.30 -12.04 -1.36
CA ARG A 102 14.22 -13.31 -0.64
C ARG A 102 12.90 -14.05 -0.91
N THR A 103 11.83 -13.31 -1.18
CA THR A 103 10.48 -13.87 -1.30
C THR A 103 9.97 -13.99 -2.73
N ILE A 104 10.66 -13.39 -3.69
CA ILE A 104 10.23 -13.35 -5.10
C ILE A 104 10.02 -14.76 -5.70
N ASP A 105 10.92 -15.69 -5.42
CA ASP A 105 10.86 -17.06 -5.94
C ASP A 105 9.79 -17.91 -5.22
N HIS A 106 9.30 -17.44 -4.07
CA HIS A 106 8.28 -18.12 -3.27
C HIS A 106 6.84 -17.70 -3.61
N LEU A 107 6.63 -16.78 -4.56
CA LEU A 107 5.30 -16.25 -4.91
C LEU A 107 4.27 -17.35 -5.23
N PRO A 108 4.58 -18.43 -5.98
CA PRO A 108 3.62 -19.51 -6.21
C PRO A 108 3.19 -20.20 -4.90
N ALA A 109 4.12 -20.48 -4.00
CA ALA A 109 3.83 -21.11 -2.72
C ALA A 109 3.05 -20.19 -1.78
N ILE A 110 3.35 -18.87 -1.78
CA ILE A 110 2.58 -17.87 -1.03
C ILE A 110 1.15 -17.81 -1.55
N ARG A 111 0.94 -17.80 -2.88
CA ARG A 111 -0.38 -17.87 -3.50
C ARG A 111 -1.15 -19.09 -3.00
N ASP A 112 -0.57 -20.28 -3.06
CA ASP A 112 -1.23 -21.53 -2.68
C ASP A 112 -1.61 -21.51 -1.20
N LEU A 113 -0.74 -21.01 -0.34
CA LEU A 113 -1.02 -20.80 1.07
C LEU A 113 -2.21 -19.85 1.28
N LEU A 114 -2.20 -18.69 0.62
CA LEU A 114 -3.27 -17.70 0.74
C LEU A 114 -4.62 -18.25 0.30
N TRP A 115 -4.65 -18.92 -0.87
CA TRP A 115 -5.89 -19.52 -1.39
C TRP A 115 -6.40 -20.65 -0.50
N SER A 116 -5.52 -21.44 0.11
CA SER A 116 -5.90 -22.49 1.08
C SER A 116 -6.57 -21.91 2.33
N MET A 117 -6.25 -20.66 2.70
CA MET A 117 -6.86 -19.94 3.82
C MET A 117 -8.13 -19.16 3.43
N GLY A 118 -8.59 -19.25 2.18
CA GLY A 118 -9.80 -18.60 1.71
C GLY A 118 -9.61 -17.17 1.18
N VAL A 119 -8.36 -16.72 0.96
CA VAL A 119 -8.09 -15.42 0.31
C VAL A 119 -8.67 -15.41 -1.10
N ARG A 120 -9.27 -14.29 -1.50
CA ARG A 120 -9.83 -14.07 -2.84
C ARG A 120 -9.31 -12.80 -3.48
N SER A 121 -8.64 -11.95 -2.72
CA SER A 121 -8.00 -10.72 -3.20
C SER A 121 -6.61 -10.60 -2.59
N TRP A 122 -5.60 -10.51 -3.44
CA TRP A 122 -4.21 -10.41 -3.04
C TRP A 122 -3.55 -9.23 -3.74
N ARG A 123 -3.11 -8.25 -2.96
CA ARG A 123 -2.33 -7.12 -3.47
C ARG A 123 -0.85 -7.35 -3.21
N VAL A 124 -0.05 -7.07 -4.22
CA VAL A 124 1.39 -7.21 -4.17
C VAL A 124 2.05 -5.86 -4.37
N PHE A 125 3.06 -5.59 -3.58
CA PHE A 125 3.90 -4.38 -3.65
C PHE A 125 5.36 -4.77 -3.87
N GLY A 126 6.12 -3.94 -4.59
CA GLY A 126 7.55 -3.87 -4.42
C GLY A 126 7.91 -3.08 -3.14
N ILE A 127 9.16 -3.03 -2.80
CA ILE A 127 9.66 -2.17 -1.72
C ILE A 127 10.47 -1.05 -2.36
N ASP A 128 10.16 0.19 -1.99
CA ASP A 128 10.86 1.36 -2.49
C ASP A 128 12.11 1.66 -1.66
N PRO A 129 13.15 2.25 -2.27
CA PRO A 129 14.42 2.54 -1.62
C PRO A 129 14.31 3.73 -0.64
N MET A 130 13.47 3.58 0.40
CA MET A 130 13.21 4.61 1.40
C MET A 130 13.29 4.07 2.82
N GLY A 131 13.66 4.92 3.77
CA GLY A 131 13.79 4.55 5.17
C GLY A 131 14.74 3.36 5.33
N ARG A 132 14.35 2.33 6.08
CA ARG A 132 15.18 1.14 6.31
C ARG A 132 15.55 0.38 5.03
N ALA A 133 14.74 0.47 3.99
CA ALA A 133 15.02 -0.22 2.74
C ALA A 133 16.11 0.46 1.90
N ALA A 134 16.39 1.75 2.13
CA ALA A 134 17.47 2.44 1.44
C ALA A 134 18.85 1.83 1.73
N ASP A 135 19.03 1.30 2.95
CA ASP A 135 20.28 0.71 3.43
C ASP A 135 20.30 -0.82 3.36
N ASN A 136 19.22 -1.44 2.85
CA ASN A 136 19.08 -2.89 2.78
C ASN A 136 18.74 -3.34 1.36
N PRO A 137 19.74 -3.52 0.48
CA PRO A 137 19.52 -3.88 -0.93
C PRO A 137 18.72 -5.18 -1.13
N GLU A 138 18.80 -6.14 -0.21
CA GLU A 138 18.05 -7.40 -0.26
C GLU A 138 16.52 -7.22 -0.17
N LEU A 139 16.07 -6.06 0.33
CA LEU A 139 14.65 -5.70 0.35
C LEU A 139 14.17 -5.20 -1.02
N LEU A 140 15.07 -4.78 -1.90
CA LEU A 140 14.75 -4.16 -3.18
C LEU A 140 14.86 -5.18 -4.29
N LEU A 141 13.81 -5.31 -5.10
CA LEU A 141 13.87 -6.17 -6.30
C LEU A 141 14.84 -5.62 -7.33
N THR A 142 15.60 -6.48 -7.98
CA THR A 142 16.30 -6.12 -9.22
C THR A 142 15.30 -5.84 -10.34
N ASP A 143 15.76 -5.22 -11.43
CA ASP A 143 14.88 -4.96 -12.58
C ASP A 143 14.38 -6.24 -13.24
N GLU A 144 15.18 -7.31 -13.22
CA GLU A 144 14.79 -8.63 -13.70
C GLU A 144 13.70 -9.25 -12.80
N GLN A 145 13.90 -9.20 -11.49
CA GLN A 145 12.92 -9.67 -10.52
C GLN A 145 11.63 -8.84 -10.58
N PHE A 146 11.73 -7.55 -10.84
CA PHE A 146 10.56 -6.70 -11.00
C PHE A 146 9.75 -7.07 -12.25
N ARG A 147 10.42 -7.38 -13.38
CA ARG A 147 9.74 -7.91 -14.58
C ARG A 147 9.07 -9.26 -14.29
N TYR A 148 9.79 -10.17 -13.64
CA TYR A 148 9.21 -11.45 -13.22
C TYR A 148 7.97 -11.28 -12.35
N LEU A 149 7.99 -10.35 -11.39
CA LEU A 149 6.82 -10.03 -10.56
C LEU A 149 5.63 -9.58 -11.42
N MET A 150 5.84 -8.72 -12.41
CA MET A 150 4.77 -8.26 -13.29
C MET A 150 4.22 -9.41 -14.14
N ASP A 151 5.08 -10.26 -14.69
CA ASP A 151 4.67 -11.43 -15.47
C ASP A 151 3.90 -12.44 -14.61
N PHE A 152 4.35 -12.68 -13.37
CA PHE A 152 3.65 -13.53 -12.42
C PHE A 152 2.22 -13.01 -12.13
N ILE A 153 2.08 -11.73 -11.81
CA ILE A 153 0.76 -11.14 -11.54
C ILE A 153 -0.14 -11.24 -12.77
N ALA A 154 0.38 -10.93 -13.97
CA ALA A 154 -0.36 -11.03 -15.21
C ALA A 154 -0.87 -12.47 -15.46
N ALA A 155 -0.02 -13.47 -15.29
CA ALA A 155 -0.38 -14.88 -15.44
C ALA A 155 -1.43 -15.34 -14.41
N GLU A 156 -1.32 -14.89 -13.16
CA GLU A 156 -2.32 -15.20 -12.13
C GLU A 156 -3.70 -14.61 -12.48
N ARG A 157 -3.73 -13.40 -13.02
CA ARG A 157 -4.96 -12.75 -13.48
C ARG A 157 -5.57 -13.42 -14.71
N GLU A 158 -4.74 -13.78 -15.67
CA GLU A 158 -5.15 -14.58 -16.85
C GLU A 158 -5.74 -15.93 -16.42
N ALA A 159 -5.26 -16.52 -15.34
CA ALA A 159 -5.81 -17.72 -14.72
C ALA A 159 -7.07 -17.48 -13.85
N GLY A 160 -7.63 -16.26 -13.86
CA GLY A 160 -8.86 -15.90 -13.17
C GLY A 160 -8.70 -15.61 -11.67
N ARG A 161 -7.49 -15.46 -11.16
CA ARG A 161 -7.23 -15.10 -9.77
C ARG A 161 -7.13 -13.60 -9.59
N HIS A 162 -7.75 -13.07 -8.56
CA HIS A 162 -7.70 -11.63 -8.26
C HIS A 162 -6.42 -11.27 -7.51
N VAL A 163 -5.32 -11.20 -8.27
CA VAL A 163 -4.03 -10.67 -7.82
C VAL A 163 -3.81 -9.32 -8.48
N SER A 164 -3.31 -8.33 -7.75
CA SER A 164 -3.06 -7.01 -8.31
C SER A 164 -1.78 -6.38 -7.80
N TYR A 165 -1.05 -5.71 -8.71
CA TYR A 165 0.02 -4.82 -8.30
C TYR A 165 -0.57 -3.50 -7.78
N SER A 166 -0.09 -3.06 -6.64
CA SER A 166 -0.68 -1.88 -6.00
C SER A 166 -0.11 -0.57 -6.57
N CYS A 167 -0.56 0.56 -6.01
CA CYS A 167 -0.48 1.90 -6.59
C CYS A 167 0.94 2.54 -6.67
N GLU A 168 1.98 1.80 -7.02
CA GLU A 168 3.36 2.32 -6.91
C GLU A 168 3.87 3.10 -8.12
N GLY A 169 3.25 3.03 -9.27
CA GLY A 169 3.69 3.77 -10.46
C GLY A 169 3.09 3.29 -11.76
N TYR A 170 3.37 4.01 -12.83
CA TYR A 170 2.94 3.65 -14.18
C TYR A 170 3.82 2.53 -14.74
N LEU A 171 3.18 1.51 -15.30
CA LEU A 171 3.81 0.25 -15.71
C LEU A 171 3.80 0.01 -17.23
N GLY A 172 3.43 1.03 -18.01
CA GLY A 172 3.43 0.94 -19.48
C GLY A 172 2.55 -0.19 -20.00
N SER A 173 3.13 -1.12 -20.74
CA SER A 173 2.40 -2.25 -21.35
C SER A 173 1.78 -3.25 -20.35
N TYR A 174 2.13 -3.18 -19.08
CA TYR A 174 1.50 -4.00 -18.04
C TYR A 174 0.22 -3.36 -17.47
N GLU A 175 -0.07 -2.08 -17.78
CA GLU A 175 -1.35 -1.48 -17.36
C GLU A 175 -2.54 -2.29 -17.90
N GLY A 176 -3.54 -2.51 -17.05
CA GLY A 176 -4.68 -3.37 -17.35
C GLY A 176 -4.41 -4.90 -17.23
N ARG A 177 -3.13 -5.33 -17.29
CA ARG A 177 -2.77 -6.73 -17.11
C ARG A 177 -2.53 -7.09 -15.64
N VAL A 178 -1.96 -6.15 -14.85
CA VAL A 178 -1.58 -6.37 -13.46
C VAL A 178 -2.45 -5.61 -12.45
N ARG A 179 -3.40 -4.82 -12.92
CA ARG A 179 -4.41 -4.09 -12.11
C ARG A 179 -5.63 -3.76 -12.96
N ASP A 180 -6.74 -3.38 -12.32
CA ASP A 180 -8.03 -3.17 -13.00
C ASP A 180 -8.22 -1.75 -13.55
N HIS A 181 -7.30 -0.83 -13.25
CA HIS A 181 -7.38 0.58 -13.67
C HIS A 181 -6.01 1.05 -14.15
N LEU A 182 -6.00 2.07 -14.98
CA LEU A 182 -4.77 2.79 -15.33
C LEU A 182 -4.20 3.47 -14.09
N TYR A 183 -2.89 3.52 -14.02
CA TYR A 183 -2.21 4.18 -12.93
C TYR A 183 -2.60 5.65 -12.81
N GLN A 184 -2.97 6.03 -11.61
CA GLN A 184 -3.09 7.42 -11.19
C GLN A 184 -2.69 7.53 -9.71
N CYS A 185 -1.75 8.41 -9.41
CA CYS A 185 -1.43 8.66 -8.02
C CYS A 185 -2.51 9.51 -7.36
N ALA A 186 -3.22 8.92 -6.42
CA ALA A 186 -4.35 9.55 -5.73
C ALA A 186 -3.96 10.59 -4.67
N ALA A 187 -2.65 10.71 -4.36
CA ALA A 187 -2.15 11.60 -3.31
C ALA A 187 -2.55 13.07 -3.56
N GLY A 188 -3.24 13.70 -2.61
CA GLY A 188 -3.73 15.07 -2.69
C GLY A 188 -4.85 15.32 -3.70
N ILE A 189 -5.31 14.27 -4.42
CA ILE A 189 -6.41 14.32 -5.38
C ILE A 189 -7.69 13.74 -4.76
N SER A 190 -7.62 12.50 -4.28
CA SER A 190 -8.73 11.80 -3.62
C SER A 190 -8.32 11.14 -2.30
N VAL A 191 -7.04 11.21 -1.95
CA VAL A 191 -6.47 10.68 -0.71
C VAL A 191 -5.71 11.77 0.02
N ALA A 192 -5.91 11.84 1.33
CA ALA A 192 -5.07 12.57 2.28
C ALA A 192 -4.84 11.71 3.52
N SER A 193 -3.85 12.08 4.31
CA SER A 193 -3.49 11.38 5.54
C SER A 193 -3.29 12.36 6.68
N ILE A 194 -3.69 11.93 7.87
CA ILE A 194 -3.35 12.59 9.13
C ILE A 194 -2.39 11.65 9.86
N LEU A 195 -1.20 12.14 10.16
CA LEU A 195 -0.17 11.37 10.84
C LEU A 195 -0.36 11.40 12.36
N ILE A 196 0.42 10.60 13.09
CA ILE A 196 0.28 10.44 14.54
C ILE A 196 0.53 11.74 15.32
N ASP A 197 1.35 12.64 14.78
CA ASP A 197 1.64 13.96 15.34
C ASP A 197 0.66 15.06 14.90
N GLY A 198 -0.40 14.67 14.19
CA GLY A 198 -1.40 15.57 13.63
C GLY A 198 -0.99 16.19 12.27
N SER A 199 0.17 15.90 11.75
CA SER A 199 0.60 16.40 10.44
C SER A 199 -0.32 15.94 9.33
N ILE A 200 -0.69 16.85 8.43
CA ILE A 200 -1.52 16.59 7.25
C ILE A 200 -0.59 16.33 6.06
N SER A 201 -0.75 15.19 5.42
CA SER A 201 0.00 14.79 4.24
C SER A 201 -0.94 14.32 3.12
N ALA A 202 -0.50 14.43 1.89
CA ALA A 202 -1.27 13.94 0.74
C ALA A 202 -1.36 12.41 0.67
N CYS A 203 -0.43 11.67 1.31
CA CYS A 203 -0.46 10.21 1.40
C CYS A 203 0.44 9.75 2.55
N THR A 204 0.10 8.63 3.20
CA THR A 204 0.91 8.01 4.26
C THR A 204 2.29 7.55 3.79
N SER A 205 2.47 7.30 2.50
CA SER A 205 3.76 6.90 1.90
C SER A 205 4.70 8.07 1.62
N ILE A 206 4.21 9.31 1.70
CA ILE A 206 5.03 10.51 1.49
C ILE A 206 5.75 10.85 2.79
N ARG A 207 7.06 11.10 2.71
CA ARG A 207 7.95 11.41 3.85
C ARG A 207 8.65 12.75 3.64
N GLY A 208 9.18 13.31 4.73
CA GLY A 208 9.99 14.53 4.70
C GLY A 208 9.17 15.80 4.65
N LYS A 209 9.65 16.81 3.95
CA LYS A 209 9.08 18.18 3.90
C LYS A 209 7.74 18.32 3.17
N TYR A 210 7.09 17.22 2.87
CA TYR A 210 5.81 17.19 2.16
C TYR A 210 4.58 17.25 3.08
N TYR A 211 4.73 17.74 4.30
CA TYR A 211 3.60 17.98 5.20
C TYR A 211 3.04 19.38 4.94
N GLN A 212 1.75 19.46 4.69
CA GLN A 212 1.09 20.68 4.25
C GLN A 212 0.42 21.44 5.37
N GLY A 213 0.33 20.87 6.56
CA GLY A 213 -0.29 21.50 7.73
C GLY A 213 -0.36 20.52 8.90
N ASN A 214 -1.05 20.94 9.97
CA ASN A 214 -1.26 20.13 11.16
C ASN A 214 -2.67 20.37 11.73
N ILE A 215 -3.44 19.30 11.99
CA ILE A 215 -4.83 19.40 12.46
C ILE A 215 -5.02 20.14 13.78
N TYR A 216 -3.98 20.30 14.58
CA TYR A 216 -4.02 21.07 15.82
C TYR A 216 -3.85 22.58 15.62
N LYS A 217 -3.49 23.01 14.40
CA LYS A 217 -3.18 24.40 14.05
C LYS A 217 -3.97 24.89 12.84
N ASP A 218 -4.29 23.96 11.93
CA ASP A 218 -4.86 24.27 10.63
C ASP A 218 -6.23 23.61 10.42
N SER A 219 -7.09 24.25 9.66
CA SER A 219 -8.27 23.58 9.11
C SER A 219 -7.86 22.56 8.07
N PHE A 220 -8.27 21.29 8.24
CA PHE A 220 -8.01 20.24 7.26
C PHE A 220 -8.52 20.62 5.87
N TRP A 221 -9.72 21.24 5.78
CA TRP A 221 -10.31 21.62 4.51
C TRP A 221 -9.54 22.74 3.82
N ARG A 222 -9.07 23.74 4.57
CA ARG A 222 -8.18 24.78 4.01
C ARG A 222 -6.90 24.15 3.43
N VAL A 223 -6.25 23.26 4.17
CA VAL A 223 -5.05 22.58 3.69
C VAL A 223 -5.36 21.75 2.45
N TRP A 224 -6.47 21.01 2.44
CA TRP A 224 -6.91 20.23 1.28
C TRP A 224 -7.11 21.10 0.03
N GLU A 225 -7.75 22.24 0.16
CA GLU A 225 -8.07 23.11 -0.99
C GLU A 225 -6.86 23.91 -1.48
N GLU A 226 -6.07 24.44 -0.57
CA GLU A 226 -5.01 25.41 -0.90
C GLU A 226 -3.64 24.81 -1.03
N GLU A 227 -3.24 23.88 -0.14
CA GLU A 227 -1.85 23.41 -0.03
C GLU A 227 -1.58 22.16 -0.88
N PHE A 228 -2.61 21.45 -1.33
CA PHE A 228 -2.45 20.26 -2.16
C PHE A 228 -2.37 20.56 -3.67
N LYS A 229 -2.30 21.81 -4.08
CA LYS A 229 -2.16 22.22 -5.48
C LYS A 229 -0.97 21.53 -6.18
N PRO A 230 0.24 21.44 -5.59
CA PRO A 230 1.40 20.80 -6.24
C PRO A 230 1.21 19.29 -6.53
N TYR A 231 0.27 18.64 -5.85
CA TYR A 231 -0.06 17.23 -6.09
C TYR A 231 -1.09 17.07 -7.21
N ARG A 232 -1.93 18.08 -7.43
CA ARG A 232 -2.96 18.13 -8.47
C ARG A 232 -2.40 18.62 -9.81
N ASP A 233 -1.57 19.66 -9.77
CA ASP A 233 -0.77 20.11 -10.93
C ASP A 233 0.63 19.52 -10.84
N ARG A 234 0.91 18.54 -11.68
CA ARG A 234 2.19 17.83 -11.74
C ARG A 234 3.10 18.29 -12.87
N SER A 235 2.75 19.40 -13.55
CA SER A 235 3.53 19.96 -14.66
C SER A 235 4.99 20.26 -14.26
N TRP A 236 5.23 20.59 -12.99
CA TRP A 236 6.57 20.82 -12.46
C TRP A 236 7.48 19.59 -12.59
N MET A 237 6.94 18.37 -12.53
CA MET A 237 7.71 17.13 -12.66
C MET A 237 8.26 16.94 -14.08
N ARG A 238 7.59 17.53 -15.08
CA ARG A 238 8.05 17.51 -16.48
C ARG A 238 9.32 18.32 -16.72
N LYS A 239 9.69 19.17 -15.78
CA LYS A 239 10.92 19.98 -15.86
C LYS A 239 12.17 19.23 -15.48
N MET A 240 12.04 18.02 -14.92
CA MET A 240 13.12 17.24 -14.31
C MET A 240 13.38 15.96 -15.11
N ALA A 241 14.66 15.57 -15.23
CA ALA A 241 15.02 14.27 -15.77
C ALA A 241 14.57 13.15 -14.82
N PRO A 242 14.19 11.98 -15.34
CA PRO A 242 14.06 11.58 -16.75
C PRO A 242 12.73 12.00 -17.40
N CYS A 243 11.85 12.71 -16.69
CA CYS A 243 10.48 13.01 -17.13
C CYS A 243 10.40 14.11 -18.20
N LYS A 244 11.45 14.93 -18.35
CA LYS A 244 11.45 16.11 -19.23
C LYS A 244 11.08 15.78 -20.68
N ASP A 245 11.66 14.74 -21.23
CA ASP A 245 11.51 14.34 -22.62
C ASP A 245 10.74 13.00 -22.77
N CYS A 246 10.13 12.53 -21.67
CA CYS A 246 9.44 11.24 -21.62
C CYS A 246 8.08 11.33 -22.35
N LYS A 247 7.88 10.50 -23.36
CA LYS A 247 6.60 10.43 -24.11
C LYS A 247 5.46 9.87 -23.26
N ALA A 248 5.78 8.98 -22.31
CA ALA A 248 4.79 8.40 -21.42
C ALA A 248 4.32 9.37 -20.32
N PHE A 249 4.87 10.60 -20.25
CA PHE A 249 4.49 11.56 -19.22
C PHE A 249 2.99 11.89 -19.20
N ALA A 250 2.34 11.89 -20.34
CA ALA A 250 0.91 12.16 -20.46
C ALA A 250 0.04 11.11 -19.70
N PHE A 251 0.55 9.89 -19.50
CA PHE A 251 -0.12 8.82 -18.78
C PHE A 251 0.44 8.62 -17.37
N CYS A 252 1.75 8.80 -17.23
CA CYS A 252 2.48 8.57 -15.99
C CYS A 252 2.41 9.74 -15.00
N GLU A 253 2.32 10.97 -15.51
CA GLU A 253 2.31 12.22 -14.73
C GLU A 253 3.46 12.30 -13.70
N GLY A 254 4.63 11.76 -14.07
CA GLY A 254 5.82 11.83 -13.22
C GLY A 254 5.90 10.78 -12.11
N ASN A 255 5.09 9.72 -12.19
CA ASN A 255 5.09 8.61 -11.24
C ASN A 255 4.45 8.95 -9.87
N GLY A 256 4.54 8.04 -8.89
CA GLY A 256 4.08 8.29 -7.52
C GLY A 256 4.88 9.39 -6.83
N ILE A 257 4.21 10.26 -6.12
CA ILE A 257 4.89 11.35 -5.36
C ILE A 257 5.89 10.77 -4.34
N HIS A 258 5.55 9.65 -3.72
CA HIS A 258 6.43 8.97 -2.76
C HIS A 258 7.73 8.43 -3.38
N LEU A 259 7.79 8.29 -4.69
CA LEU A 259 8.99 7.89 -5.43
C LEU A 259 9.92 9.07 -5.77
N ARG A 260 9.67 10.24 -5.19
CA ARG A 260 10.49 11.43 -5.38
C ARG A 260 11.17 11.86 -4.08
N ARG A 261 12.39 12.36 -4.22
CA ARG A 261 13.13 12.99 -3.13
C ARG A 261 12.59 14.39 -2.86
N GLU A 262 13.03 15.00 -1.77
CA GLU A 262 12.64 16.36 -1.37
C GLU A 262 13.03 17.44 -2.39
N ASP A 263 14.06 17.20 -3.20
CA ASP A 263 14.46 18.08 -4.30
C ASP A 263 13.63 17.87 -5.58
N GLY A 264 12.66 16.95 -5.52
CA GLY A 264 11.78 16.59 -6.63
C GLY A 264 12.38 15.58 -7.61
N SER A 265 13.64 15.17 -7.44
CA SER A 265 14.25 14.14 -8.30
C SER A 265 13.58 12.78 -8.12
N LEU A 266 13.49 12.02 -9.21
CA LEU A 266 12.86 10.69 -9.18
C LEU A 266 13.86 9.66 -8.63
N MET A 267 13.44 8.89 -7.62
CA MET A 267 14.25 7.80 -7.06
C MET A 267 14.16 6.54 -7.93
N LEU A 268 13.00 6.29 -8.51
CA LEU A 268 12.71 5.06 -9.22
C LEU A 268 11.74 5.32 -10.38
N CYS A 269 12.05 4.80 -11.56
CA CYS A 269 11.16 4.82 -12.73
C CYS A 269 10.79 3.39 -13.12
N HIS A 270 9.54 3.02 -12.96
CA HIS A 270 9.07 1.68 -13.29
C HIS A 270 9.19 1.34 -14.78
N LEU A 271 8.95 2.29 -15.68
CA LEU A 271 9.15 2.07 -17.11
C LEU A 271 10.59 1.70 -17.46
N GLN A 272 11.55 2.40 -16.88
CA GLN A 272 12.98 2.09 -17.09
C GLN A 272 13.32 0.70 -16.54
N ARG A 273 12.82 0.34 -15.38
CA ARG A 273 13.00 -1.01 -14.77
C ARG A 273 12.43 -2.11 -15.66
N LEU A 274 11.32 -1.84 -16.32
CA LEU A 274 10.69 -2.79 -17.26
C LEU A 274 11.40 -2.85 -18.62
N GLY A 275 12.44 -2.04 -18.84
CA GLY A 275 13.14 -1.95 -20.11
C GLY A 275 12.29 -1.32 -21.23
N GLN A 276 11.18 -0.68 -20.89
CA GLN A 276 10.32 0.02 -21.83
C GLN A 276 10.93 1.40 -22.10
N LYS A 277 11.46 1.56 -23.30
CA LYS A 277 11.95 2.86 -23.78
C LYS A 277 10.77 3.63 -24.36
N ASP A 278 10.78 4.94 -24.16
CA ASP A 278 9.82 5.88 -24.73
C ASP A 278 9.81 5.89 -26.25
#